data_8f685f1c63ff34493ac456fc30432b51
#
_entry.id   8f685f1c63ff34493ac456fc30432b51
#
_cell.length_a   1.000
_cell.length_b   1.000
_cell.length_c   1.000
_cell.angle_alpha   90.00
_cell.angle_beta   90.00
_cell.angle_gamma   90.00
#
_symmetry.space_group_name_H-M   'P 1'
#
loop_
_entity.id
_entity.type
_entity.pdbx_description
1 polymer ?
#
loop_
_entity_poly.entity_id
_entity_poly.type
_entity_poly.pdbx_seq_one_letter_code
_entity_poly.pdbx_strand_id
1 'polypeptide(L)'
;MRIADDQPTDKPRFEEVYGYKFDTLRHETLKWLTKQELILVPFKAGGYDYGYEAVLVCPRNAAFFGFAMAQLQAFVDIRTVDHFKPRAIVYVAPPFRHTHFKGKQIVVHNRMPDLHEVFSYNLYPGPSAKKGIYSVLLDIGEQEGWVTAHASSARIITPYENEMVMMHEGASGGGKSELLQDVMRCADGRVLLGVDLVTGEERYI
;
A
#
# COMPACT_ATOMS: atom_id res chain seq x y z
N MET A 1 -7.83 -10.61 2.04
CA MET A 1 -6.82 -10.77 0.99
C MET A 1 -6.88 -12.19 0.45
N ARG A 2 -6.70 -12.39 -0.85
CA ARG A 2 -6.57 -13.68 -1.54
C ARG A 2 -5.39 -13.61 -2.48
N ILE A 3 -4.72 -14.73 -2.69
CA ILE A 3 -3.60 -14.85 -3.63
C ILE A 3 -4.10 -15.59 -4.88
N ALA A 4 -3.80 -15.04 -6.04
CA ALA A 4 -4.23 -15.60 -7.32
C ALA A 4 -3.18 -16.50 -7.99
N ASP A 5 -1.92 -16.24 -7.71
CA ASP A 5 -0.77 -16.94 -8.28
C ASP A 5 -0.41 -18.21 -7.51
N ASP A 6 0.56 -18.97 -8.05
CA ASP A 6 1.02 -20.26 -7.49
C ASP A 6 2.28 -20.13 -6.61
N GLN A 7 2.79 -18.91 -6.37
CA GLN A 7 3.95 -18.71 -5.52
C GLN A 7 3.65 -19.11 -4.06
N PRO A 8 4.65 -19.53 -3.29
CA PRO A 8 4.46 -19.91 -1.89
C PRO A 8 3.76 -18.80 -1.07
N THR A 9 2.82 -19.21 -0.21
CA THR A 9 2.07 -18.27 0.63
C THR A 9 1.38 -18.98 1.80
N ASP A 10 1.25 -18.29 2.92
CA ASP A 10 0.41 -18.67 4.07
C ASP A 10 -1.04 -18.14 3.92
N LYS A 11 -1.33 -17.37 2.89
CA LYS A 11 -2.64 -16.76 2.66
C LYS A 11 -3.54 -17.66 1.81
N PRO A 12 -4.88 -17.61 2.02
CA PRO A 12 -5.81 -18.40 1.24
C PRO A 12 -5.74 -18.08 -0.25
N ARG A 13 -5.60 -19.09 -1.08
CA ARG A 13 -5.62 -18.93 -2.54
C ARG A 13 -7.04 -18.65 -3.04
N PHE A 14 -7.11 -17.87 -4.11
CA PHE A 14 -8.40 -17.50 -4.71
C PHE A 14 -9.15 -18.75 -5.19
N GLU A 15 -8.47 -19.62 -5.93
CA GLU A 15 -9.05 -20.84 -6.49
C GLU A 15 -9.57 -21.81 -5.42
N GLU A 16 -8.84 -21.98 -4.33
CA GLU A 16 -9.25 -22.83 -3.20
C GLU A 16 -10.54 -22.34 -2.53
N VAL A 17 -10.71 -21.02 -2.45
CA VAL A 17 -11.86 -20.41 -1.76
C VAL A 17 -13.10 -20.33 -2.65
N TYR A 18 -12.91 -20.07 -3.94
CA TYR A 18 -14.03 -19.79 -4.87
C TYR A 18 -14.29 -20.88 -5.90
N GLY A 19 -13.39 -21.89 -6.02
CA GLY A 19 -13.58 -23.06 -6.89
C GLY A 19 -13.33 -22.79 -8.38
N TYR A 20 -12.72 -21.66 -8.74
CA TYR A 20 -12.32 -21.33 -10.12
C TYR A 20 -11.08 -20.44 -10.15
N LYS A 21 -10.37 -20.45 -11.28
CA LYS A 21 -9.15 -19.64 -11.44
C LYS A 21 -9.46 -18.17 -11.52
N PHE A 22 -8.59 -17.35 -10.93
CA PHE A 22 -8.72 -15.89 -10.92
C PHE A 22 -8.67 -15.27 -12.32
N ASP A 23 -7.99 -15.90 -13.28
CA ASP A 23 -7.82 -15.38 -14.64
C ASP A 23 -9.16 -15.04 -15.31
N THR A 24 -10.20 -15.80 -15.09
CA THR A 24 -11.54 -15.49 -15.59
C THR A 24 -12.05 -14.16 -15.06
N LEU A 25 -12.00 -13.97 -13.75
CA LEU A 25 -12.43 -12.72 -13.10
C LEU A 25 -11.52 -11.56 -13.43
N ARG A 26 -10.20 -11.81 -13.54
CA ARG A 26 -9.23 -10.81 -14.00
C ARG A 26 -9.58 -10.30 -15.39
N HIS A 27 -9.83 -11.19 -16.33
CA HIS A 27 -10.23 -10.82 -17.69
C HIS A 27 -11.54 -10.00 -17.72
N GLU A 28 -12.56 -10.45 -17.00
CA GLU A 28 -13.83 -9.73 -16.87
C GLU A 28 -13.63 -8.33 -16.27
N THR A 29 -12.80 -8.23 -15.24
CA THR A 29 -12.47 -6.96 -14.58
C THR A 29 -11.80 -5.99 -15.55
N LEU A 30 -10.77 -6.44 -16.25
CA LEU A 30 -10.06 -5.61 -17.23
C LEU A 30 -10.99 -5.20 -18.38
N LYS A 31 -11.79 -6.13 -18.91
CA LYS A 31 -12.80 -5.84 -19.94
C LYS A 31 -13.84 -4.84 -19.48
N TRP A 32 -14.22 -4.85 -18.21
CA TRP A 32 -15.12 -3.87 -17.65
C TRP A 32 -14.44 -2.50 -17.51
N LEU A 33 -13.20 -2.46 -17.01
CA LEU A 33 -12.43 -1.22 -16.85
C LEU A 33 -12.22 -0.50 -18.19
N THR A 34 -11.99 -1.21 -19.29
CA THR A 34 -11.83 -0.57 -20.62
C THR A 34 -13.07 0.17 -21.11
N LYS A 35 -14.24 -0.04 -20.51
CA LYS A 35 -15.50 0.65 -20.81
C LYS A 35 -15.78 1.82 -19.88
N GLN A 36 -14.90 2.10 -18.93
CA GLN A 36 -15.07 3.17 -17.96
C GLN A 36 -14.21 4.38 -18.32
N GLU A 37 -14.64 5.55 -17.90
CA GLU A 37 -13.74 6.71 -17.82
C GLU A 37 -12.79 6.49 -16.63
N LEU A 38 -11.52 6.33 -16.92
CA LEU A 38 -10.50 5.95 -15.94
C LEU A 38 -9.67 7.13 -15.48
N ILE A 39 -9.30 7.11 -14.20
CA ILE A 39 -8.27 7.94 -13.61
C ILE A 39 -7.06 7.06 -13.36
N LEU A 40 -5.90 7.52 -13.81
CA LEU A 40 -4.60 6.91 -13.54
C LEU A 40 -3.86 7.79 -12.54
N VAL A 41 -3.44 7.20 -11.43
CA VAL A 41 -2.69 7.90 -10.39
C VAL A 41 -1.34 7.21 -10.19
N PRO A 42 -0.27 7.77 -10.78
CA PRO A 42 1.08 7.28 -10.54
C PRO A 42 1.54 7.64 -9.13
N PHE A 43 2.22 6.71 -8.48
CA PHE A 43 2.75 6.91 -7.13
C PHE A 43 4.00 6.06 -6.88
N LYS A 44 4.75 6.37 -5.84
CA LYS A 44 5.80 5.50 -5.31
C LYS A 44 5.28 4.79 -4.06
N ALA A 45 5.18 3.48 -4.12
CA ALA A 45 4.86 2.63 -2.99
C ALA A 45 6.05 2.58 -2.03
N GLY A 46 5.85 2.97 -0.76
CA GLY A 46 6.90 2.99 0.26
C GLY A 46 7.65 4.32 0.41
N GLY A 47 7.28 5.36 -0.34
CA GLY A 47 7.83 6.71 -0.19
C GLY A 47 8.68 7.18 -1.36
N TYR A 48 9.18 8.42 -1.28
CA TYR A 48 9.86 9.08 -2.41
C TYR A 48 11.24 8.49 -2.71
N ASP A 49 12.04 8.22 -1.69
CA ASP A 49 13.46 7.90 -1.85
C ASP A 49 13.69 6.44 -2.28
N TYR A 50 13.01 5.50 -1.62
CA TYR A 50 13.23 4.06 -1.80
C TYR A 50 11.99 3.32 -2.32
N GLY A 51 10.93 4.06 -2.64
CA GLY A 51 9.67 3.46 -3.08
C GLY A 51 9.72 2.96 -4.52
N TYR A 52 8.93 1.95 -4.79
CA TYR A 52 8.76 1.38 -6.12
C TYR A 52 7.66 2.11 -6.89
N GLU A 53 7.87 2.30 -8.19
CA GLU A 53 6.88 2.87 -9.07
C GLU A 53 5.63 1.99 -9.15
N ALA A 54 4.48 2.61 -9.00
CA ALA A 54 3.19 1.94 -9.01
C ALA A 54 2.09 2.85 -9.60
N VAL A 55 1.02 2.25 -10.07
CA VAL A 55 -0.14 2.96 -10.63
C VAL A 55 -1.42 2.48 -9.98
N LEU A 56 -2.27 3.42 -9.61
CA LEU A 56 -3.67 3.16 -9.34
C LEU A 56 -4.48 3.39 -10.62
N VAL A 57 -5.29 2.41 -10.99
CA VAL A 57 -6.26 2.47 -12.07
C VAL A 57 -7.66 2.41 -11.46
N CYS A 58 -8.40 3.50 -11.51
CA CYS A 58 -9.75 3.54 -10.95
C CYS A 58 -10.76 4.25 -11.86
N PRO A 59 -12.03 3.82 -11.87
CA PRO A 59 -13.09 4.55 -12.51
C PRO A 59 -13.25 5.95 -11.91
N ARG A 60 -13.62 6.93 -12.72
CA ARG A 60 -13.80 8.33 -12.29
C ARG A 60 -14.75 8.48 -11.11
N ASN A 61 -15.81 7.70 -11.05
CA ASN A 61 -16.76 7.70 -9.95
C ASN A 61 -16.20 7.08 -8.64
N ALA A 62 -15.02 6.46 -8.70
CA ALA A 62 -14.29 5.94 -7.55
C ALA A 62 -13.05 6.80 -7.21
N ALA A 63 -13.00 8.06 -7.63
CA ALA A 63 -11.86 8.97 -7.41
C ALA A 63 -11.48 9.15 -5.94
N PHE A 64 -12.43 8.97 -5.00
CA PHE A 64 -12.15 8.97 -3.56
C PHE A 64 -11.06 7.97 -3.15
N PHE A 65 -10.90 6.90 -3.93
CA PHE A 65 -9.83 5.93 -3.71
C PHE A 65 -8.46 6.54 -4.00
N GLY A 66 -8.36 7.38 -5.04
CA GLY A 66 -7.15 8.15 -5.34
C GLY A 66 -6.74 9.07 -4.19
N PHE A 67 -7.71 9.76 -3.57
CA PHE A 67 -7.44 10.59 -2.39
C PHE A 67 -6.94 9.77 -1.20
N ALA A 68 -7.51 8.58 -0.96
CA ALA A 68 -7.02 7.70 0.10
C ALA A 68 -5.59 7.18 -0.17
N MET A 69 -5.26 6.92 -1.43
CA MET A 69 -3.88 6.59 -1.83
C MET A 69 -2.94 7.77 -1.60
N ALA A 70 -3.38 8.99 -1.89
CA ALA A 70 -2.62 10.22 -1.70
C ALA A 70 -2.14 10.44 -0.27
N GLN A 71 -2.96 10.06 0.69
CA GLN A 71 -2.64 10.20 2.12
C GLN A 71 -1.64 9.16 2.63
N LEU A 72 -1.40 8.10 1.88
CA LEU A 72 -0.64 6.94 2.32
C LEU A 72 0.61 6.67 1.48
N GLN A 73 0.68 7.22 0.26
CA GLN A 73 1.72 6.94 -0.70
C GLN A 73 2.30 8.25 -1.27
N ALA A 74 3.49 8.20 -1.82
CA ALA A 74 4.13 9.35 -2.45
C ALA A 74 3.64 9.52 -3.91
N PHE A 75 3.01 10.64 -4.22
CA PHE A 75 2.56 10.93 -5.58
C PHE A 75 3.71 11.27 -6.51
N VAL A 76 3.57 10.83 -7.75
CA VAL A 76 4.51 11.13 -8.83
C VAL A 76 3.81 11.98 -9.89
N ASP A 77 4.40 13.11 -10.27
CA ASP A 77 4.00 13.81 -11.48
C ASP A 77 4.61 13.08 -12.68
N ILE A 78 3.78 12.35 -13.43
CA ILE A 78 4.22 11.56 -14.58
C ILE A 78 4.94 12.42 -15.64
N ARG A 79 4.71 13.73 -15.67
CA ARG A 79 5.38 14.65 -16.58
C ARG A 79 6.86 14.86 -16.26
N THR A 80 7.25 14.51 -15.02
CA THR A 80 8.63 14.64 -14.54
C THR A 80 9.42 13.33 -14.60
N VAL A 81 8.78 12.25 -15.08
CA VAL A 81 9.38 10.91 -15.12
C VAL A 81 9.52 10.44 -16.56
N ASP A 82 10.75 10.41 -17.04
CA ASP A 82 11.05 10.02 -18.43
C ASP A 82 10.77 8.53 -18.74
N HIS A 83 10.88 7.67 -17.74
CA HIS A 83 10.76 6.21 -17.89
C HIS A 83 10.01 5.58 -16.71
N PHE A 84 8.70 5.88 -16.61
CA PHE A 84 7.87 5.29 -15.57
C PHE A 84 7.57 3.81 -15.87
N LYS A 85 8.12 2.92 -15.06
CA LYS A 85 7.93 1.46 -15.19
C LYS A 85 7.33 0.91 -13.88
N PRO A 86 6.00 0.80 -13.79
CA PRO A 86 5.38 0.36 -12.55
C PRO A 86 5.73 -1.11 -12.22
N ARG A 87 6.13 -1.34 -11.00
CA ARG A 87 6.30 -2.66 -10.38
C ARG A 87 5.00 -3.16 -9.75
N ALA A 88 4.01 -2.28 -9.57
CA ALA A 88 2.69 -2.65 -9.09
C ALA A 88 1.57 -1.84 -9.75
N ILE A 89 0.42 -2.50 -9.94
CA ILE A 89 -0.81 -1.85 -10.39
C ILE A 89 -1.94 -2.20 -9.44
N VAL A 90 -2.64 -1.19 -8.94
CA VAL A 90 -3.85 -1.36 -8.14
C VAL A 90 -5.07 -1.07 -9.01
N TYR A 91 -5.91 -2.06 -9.23
CA TYR A 91 -7.16 -1.94 -9.97
C TYR A 91 -8.34 -1.83 -9.02
N VAL A 92 -9.20 -0.86 -9.27
CA VAL A 92 -10.43 -0.64 -8.53
C VAL A 92 -11.61 -1.13 -9.33
N ALA A 93 -12.31 -2.15 -8.82
CA ALA A 93 -13.41 -2.82 -9.50
C ALA A 93 -14.68 -2.92 -8.62
N PRO A 94 -15.38 -1.79 -8.34
CA PRO A 94 -16.52 -1.77 -7.44
C PRO A 94 -17.77 -2.53 -7.90
N PRO A 95 -18.07 -2.67 -9.22
CA PRO A 95 -19.36 -3.22 -9.65
C PRO A 95 -19.57 -4.70 -9.40
N PHE A 96 -18.54 -5.47 -9.10
CA PHE A 96 -18.68 -6.91 -8.87
C PHE A 96 -19.18 -7.29 -7.47
N ARG A 97 -19.60 -6.29 -6.69
CA ARG A 97 -20.04 -6.48 -5.30
C ARG A 97 -21.18 -7.48 -5.16
N HIS A 98 -22.18 -7.40 -6.02
CA HIS A 98 -23.39 -8.23 -5.92
C HIS A 98 -23.32 -9.54 -6.71
N THR A 99 -22.44 -9.63 -7.70
CA THR A 99 -22.32 -10.79 -8.57
C THR A 99 -21.27 -11.80 -8.09
N HIS A 100 -20.19 -11.26 -7.55
CA HIS A 100 -19.10 -12.07 -7.03
C HIS A 100 -18.96 -11.92 -5.53
N PHE A 101 -18.60 -12.59 -4.69
CA PHE A 101 -18.27 -12.41 -3.26
C PHE A 101 -19.44 -12.08 -2.33
N LYS A 102 -20.70 -12.18 -2.77
CA LYS A 102 -21.91 -11.94 -1.93
C LYS A 102 -21.81 -10.62 -1.15
N GLY A 103 -21.36 -9.56 -1.79
CA GLY A 103 -21.20 -8.24 -1.18
C GLY A 103 -20.00 -8.04 -0.27
N LYS A 104 -19.16 -9.07 -0.07
CA LYS A 104 -17.93 -8.95 0.75
C LYS A 104 -16.86 -8.13 0.03
N GLN A 105 -16.09 -7.41 0.80
CA GLN A 105 -14.88 -6.74 0.33
C GLN A 105 -13.75 -7.76 0.18
N ILE A 106 -13.14 -7.78 -0.99
CA ILE A 106 -12.05 -8.71 -1.29
C ILE A 106 -10.95 -7.98 -2.01
N VAL A 107 -9.74 -8.25 -1.61
CA VAL A 107 -8.54 -7.82 -2.30
C VAL A 107 -7.84 -9.08 -2.80
N VAL A 108 -7.55 -9.12 -4.10
CA VAL A 108 -6.84 -10.22 -4.74
C VAL A 108 -5.48 -9.72 -5.20
N HIS A 109 -4.45 -10.44 -4.82
CA HIS A 109 -3.07 -10.20 -5.23
C HIS A 109 -2.68 -11.24 -6.27
N ASN A 110 -2.10 -10.80 -7.36
CA ASN A 110 -1.54 -11.62 -8.43
C ASN A 110 -0.08 -11.22 -8.64
N ARG A 111 0.82 -12.04 -8.10
CA ARG A 111 2.27 -11.79 -8.09
C ARG A 111 2.88 -12.39 -9.34
N MET A 112 3.42 -11.55 -10.19
CA MET A 112 4.16 -11.93 -11.38
C MET A 112 5.63 -11.52 -11.23
N PRO A 113 6.57 -12.08 -11.97
CA PRO A 113 8.01 -11.80 -11.77
C PRO A 113 8.38 -10.31 -11.80
N ASP A 114 7.73 -9.52 -12.65
CA ASP A 114 8.06 -8.10 -12.83
C ASP A 114 6.91 -7.15 -12.48
N LEU A 115 5.76 -7.67 -12.06
CA LEU A 115 4.56 -6.88 -11.82
C LEU A 115 3.67 -7.52 -10.75
N HIS A 116 3.36 -6.76 -9.71
CA HIS A 116 2.40 -7.16 -8.69
C HIS A 116 1.05 -6.48 -8.95
N GLU A 117 0.04 -7.24 -9.35
CA GLU A 117 -1.31 -6.72 -9.50
C GLU A 117 -2.11 -6.84 -8.20
N VAL A 118 -2.84 -5.78 -7.85
CA VAL A 118 -3.76 -5.75 -6.71
C VAL A 118 -5.15 -5.40 -7.23
N PHE A 119 -6.08 -6.32 -7.14
CA PHE A 119 -7.47 -6.10 -7.53
C PHE A 119 -8.33 -5.86 -6.31
N SER A 120 -8.97 -4.69 -6.26
CA SER A 120 -9.80 -4.27 -5.16
C SER A 120 -11.27 -4.34 -5.53
N TYR A 121 -11.97 -5.31 -4.97
CA TYR A 121 -13.40 -5.51 -5.18
C TYR A 121 -14.21 -4.99 -4.00
N ASN A 122 -15.35 -4.34 -4.31
CA ASN A 122 -16.32 -3.89 -3.30
C ASN A 122 -15.77 -2.93 -2.26
N LEU A 123 -15.17 -1.94 -2.67
CA LEU A 123 -14.22 -1.07 -2.08
C LEU A 123 -14.45 -0.47 -0.74
N TYR A 124 -13.45 -0.74 0.04
CA TYR A 124 -13.00 0.11 1.11
C TYR A 124 -11.50 0.41 0.87
N PRO A 125 -11.05 1.67 0.78
CA PRO A 125 -9.67 1.99 0.40
C PRO A 125 -8.61 1.44 1.35
N GLY A 126 -8.87 1.38 2.65
CA GLY A 126 -7.93 0.95 3.66
C GLY A 126 -7.27 -0.40 3.40
N PRO A 127 -8.00 -1.48 3.08
CA PRO A 127 -7.40 -2.78 2.79
C PRO A 127 -6.50 -2.81 1.56
N SER A 128 -6.76 -1.96 0.57
CA SER A 128 -5.99 -1.94 -0.67
C SER A 128 -4.90 -0.87 -0.68
N ALA A 129 -5.23 0.34 -0.24
CA ALA A 129 -4.31 1.47 -0.26
C ALA A 129 -3.21 1.37 0.81
N LYS A 130 -3.48 0.72 1.94
CA LYS A 130 -2.52 0.51 3.03
C LYS A 130 -1.98 -0.91 3.03
N LYS A 131 -2.81 -1.89 3.37
CA LYS A 131 -2.37 -3.29 3.53
C LYS A 131 -2.04 -3.97 2.19
N GLY A 132 -2.72 -3.59 1.11
CA GLY A 132 -2.41 -4.07 -0.24
C GLY A 132 -1.02 -3.64 -0.66
N ILE A 133 -0.71 -2.35 -0.52
CA ILE A 133 0.62 -1.82 -0.85
C ILE A 133 1.70 -2.37 0.08
N TYR A 134 1.41 -2.55 1.36
CA TYR A 134 2.32 -3.25 2.27
C TYR A 134 2.68 -4.65 1.76
N SER A 135 1.70 -5.43 1.28
CA SER A 135 1.95 -6.75 0.71
C SER A 135 2.75 -6.69 -0.61
N VAL A 136 2.56 -5.65 -1.41
CA VAL A 136 3.39 -5.39 -2.61
C VAL A 136 4.85 -5.16 -2.21
N LEU A 137 5.09 -4.34 -1.20
CA LEU A 137 6.45 -4.04 -0.74
C LEU A 137 7.16 -5.28 -0.18
N LEU A 138 6.44 -6.13 0.55
CA LEU A 138 6.98 -7.39 1.03
C LEU A 138 7.38 -8.31 -0.14
N ASP A 139 6.49 -8.49 -1.11
CA ASP A 139 6.74 -9.35 -2.27
C ASP A 139 7.94 -8.88 -3.10
N ILE A 140 7.99 -7.59 -3.43
CA ILE A 140 9.11 -7.03 -4.21
C ILE A 140 10.42 -7.10 -3.40
N GLY A 141 10.37 -6.77 -2.12
CA GLY A 141 11.54 -6.85 -1.25
C GLY A 141 12.10 -8.27 -1.15
N GLU A 142 11.23 -9.26 -0.99
CA GLU A 142 11.64 -10.67 -0.97
C GLU A 142 12.24 -11.12 -2.31
N GLN A 143 11.66 -10.71 -3.44
CA GLN A 143 12.23 -10.98 -4.78
C GLN A 143 13.62 -10.36 -4.97
N GLU A 144 13.88 -9.22 -4.36
CA GLU A 144 15.18 -8.52 -4.41
C GLU A 144 16.16 -8.98 -3.31
N GLY A 145 15.76 -9.93 -2.48
CA GLY A 145 16.62 -10.48 -1.42
C GLY A 145 16.71 -9.61 -0.16
N TRP A 146 15.77 -8.68 0.03
CA TRP A 146 15.67 -7.86 1.24
C TRP A 146 15.07 -8.64 2.41
N VAL A 147 15.49 -8.32 3.60
CA VAL A 147 14.82 -8.76 4.83
C VAL A 147 13.64 -7.81 5.08
N THR A 148 12.43 -8.35 5.06
CA THR A 148 11.21 -7.57 5.29
C THR A 148 10.76 -7.69 6.74
N ALA A 149 10.49 -6.56 7.40
CA ALA A 149 10.06 -6.51 8.78
C ALA A 149 8.75 -5.71 8.95
N HIS A 150 7.85 -6.19 9.78
CA HIS A 150 6.65 -5.46 10.17
C HIS A 150 6.94 -4.66 11.44
N ALA A 151 7.53 -3.49 11.27
CA ALA A 151 8.04 -2.68 12.36
C ALA A 151 7.53 -1.23 12.31
N SER A 152 7.67 -0.53 13.42
CA SER A 152 7.78 0.93 13.45
C SER A 152 9.24 1.31 13.63
N SER A 153 9.66 2.43 13.04
CA SER A 153 11.06 2.89 13.17
C SER A 153 11.12 4.37 13.50
N ALA A 154 12.11 4.76 14.27
CA ALA A 154 12.45 6.13 14.58
C ALA A 154 13.94 6.36 14.36
N ARG A 155 14.28 7.43 13.66
CA ARG A 155 15.66 7.93 13.53
C ARG A 155 15.89 8.93 14.64
N ILE A 156 16.89 8.69 15.46
CA ILE A 156 17.28 9.54 16.58
C ILE A 156 18.62 10.19 16.23
N ILE A 157 18.64 11.51 16.20
CA ILE A 157 19.85 12.30 15.99
C ILE A 157 20.14 13.02 17.30
N THR A 158 21.32 12.77 17.88
CA THR A 158 21.74 13.45 19.08
C THR A 158 22.43 14.79 18.75
N PRO A 159 22.54 15.74 19.73
CA PRO A 159 23.27 17.00 19.52
C PRO A 159 24.76 16.80 19.17
N TYR A 160 25.28 15.61 19.35
CA TYR A 160 26.69 15.27 19.02
C TYR A 160 26.83 14.56 17.66
N GLU A 161 25.83 14.70 16.77
CA GLU A 161 25.79 14.11 15.44
C GLU A 161 25.81 12.56 15.43
N ASN A 162 25.65 11.92 16.58
CA ASN A 162 25.42 10.50 16.61
C ASN A 162 24.02 10.18 16.11
N GLU A 163 23.94 9.25 15.18
CA GLU A 163 22.71 8.81 14.58
C GLU A 163 22.43 7.35 14.96
N MET A 164 21.19 7.08 15.32
CA MET A 164 20.72 5.73 15.63
C MET A 164 19.33 5.53 15.02
N VAL A 165 19.12 4.35 14.44
CA VAL A 165 17.77 3.93 14.03
C VAL A 165 17.26 2.89 15.04
N MET A 166 16.17 3.22 15.72
CA MET A 166 15.44 2.26 16.54
C MET A 166 14.33 1.63 15.72
N MET A 167 14.23 0.31 15.73
CA MET A 167 13.20 -0.45 15.07
C MET A 167 12.46 -1.33 16.09
N HIS A 168 11.13 -1.21 16.14
CA HIS A 168 10.27 -2.02 16.98
C HIS A 168 9.48 -2.99 16.11
N GLU A 169 9.88 -4.24 16.11
CA GLU A 169 9.17 -5.31 15.43
C GLU A 169 8.15 -5.97 16.35
N GLY A 170 7.05 -6.45 15.78
CA GLY A 170 6.03 -7.19 16.52
C GLY A 170 4.77 -7.44 15.72
N ALA A 171 3.95 -8.35 16.22
CA ALA A 171 2.66 -8.66 15.63
C ALA A 171 1.71 -7.46 15.58
N SER A 172 0.65 -7.56 14.77
CA SER A 172 -0.42 -6.56 14.75
C SER A 172 -1.06 -6.47 16.14
N GLY A 173 -1.20 -5.24 16.68
CA GLY A 173 -1.67 -5.01 18.06
C GLY A 173 -0.59 -5.13 19.13
N GLY A 174 0.68 -5.32 18.78
CA GLY A 174 1.80 -5.42 19.72
C GLY A 174 2.35 -4.09 20.23
N GLY A 175 1.61 -2.98 20.12
CA GLY A 175 2.02 -1.70 20.71
C GLY A 175 3.09 -0.91 19.93
N LYS A 176 3.42 -1.29 18.68
CA LYS A 176 4.47 -0.62 17.88
C LYS A 176 4.23 0.89 17.70
N SER A 177 2.99 1.27 17.40
CA SER A 177 2.62 2.67 17.19
C SER A 177 2.61 3.45 18.50
N GLU A 178 2.15 2.81 19.57
CA GLU A 178 2.15 3.38 20.93
C GLU A 178 3.57 3.63 21.41
N LEU A 179 4.47 2.68 21.17
CA LEU A 179 5.87 2.83 21.55
C LEU A 179 6.55 3.97 20.77
N LEU A 180 6.21 4.14 19.49
CA LEU A 180 6.71 5.27 18.69
C LEU A 180 6.21 6.61 19.25
N GLN A 181 4.95 6.68 19.69
CA GLN A 181 4.41 7.87 20.35
C GLN A 181 5.12 8.19 21.65
N ASP A 182 5.46 7.19 22.45
CA ASP A 182 6.21 7.38 23.69
C ASP A 182 7.62 7.95 23.43
N VAL A 183 8.30 7.49 22.40
CA VAL A 183 9.61 8.05 21.97
C VAL A 183 9.48 9.53 21.59
N MET A 184 8.33 9.93 21.02
CA MET A 184 8.08 11.33 20.63
C MET A 184 7.47 12.18 21.76
N ARG A 185 7.21 11.60 22.94
CA ARG A 185 6.62 12.30 24.07
C ARG A 185 7.64 13.23 24.73
N CYS A 186 7.28 14.51 24.88
CA CYS A 186 8.07 15.48 25.58
C CYS A 186 7.98 15.33 27.10
N ALA A 187 8.91 15.95 27.83
CA ALA A 187 8.96 15.89 29.30
C ALA A 187 7.69 16.47 29.97
N ASP A 188 6.97 17.37 29.32
CA ASP A 188 5.70 17.94 29.76
C ASP A 188 4.47 17.08 29.37
N GLY A 189 4.69 15.92 28.79
CA GLY A 189 3.64 14.97 28.38
C GLY A 189 3.02 15.23 27.00
N ARG A 190 3.37 16.33 26.34
CA ARG A 190 2.95 16.58 24.95
C ARG A 190 3.61 15.59 24.00
N VAL A 191 2.95 15.30 22.88
CA VAL A 191 3.51 14.48 21.81
C VAL A 191 3.80 15.37 20.61
N LEU A 192 5.03 15.32 20.10
CA LEU A 192 5.40 16.03 18.88
C LEU A 192 4.71 15.36 17.69
N LEU A 193 3.83 16.08 17.01
CA LEU A 193 3.12 15.63 15.82
C LEU A 193 3.95 15.76 14.54
N GLY A 194 4.76 16.80 14.47
CA GLY A 194 5.59 17.08 13.32
C GLY A 194 6.27 18.43 13.40
N VAL A 195 7.21 18.63 12.51
CA VAL A 195 7.93 19.89 12.30
C VAL A 195 7.67 20.34 10.88
N ASP A 196 7.26 21.59 10.71
CA ASP A 196 7.19 22.22 9.40
C ASP A 196 8.61 22.39 8.84
N LEU A 197 8.90 21.73 7.72
CA LEU A 197 10.25 21.70 7.17
C LEU A 197 10.70 23.03 6.54
N VAL A 198 9.77 23.96 6.31
CA VAL A 198 10.07 25.29 5.74
C VAL A 198 10.28 26.31 6.85
N THR A 199 9.41 26.33 7.86
CA THR A 199 9.43 27.30 8.94
C THR A 199 10.18 26.83 10.17
N GLY A 200 10.39 25.51 10.33
CA GLY A 200 10.92 24.88 11.54
C GLY A 200 9.91 24.86 12.70
N GLU A 201 8.65 25.20 12.47
CA GLU A 201 7.62 25.25 13.50
C GLU A 201 7.24 23.83 13.95
N GLU A 202 7.29 23.59 15.25
CA GLU A 202 6.92 22.32 15.88
C GLU A 202 5.43 22.34 16.26
N ARG A 203 4.73 21.22 16.00
CA ARG A 203 3.32 21.03 16.36
C ARG A 203 3.19 19.89 17.36
N TYR A 204 2.42 20.14 18.40
CA TYR A 204 2.21 19.23 19.52
C TYR A 204 0.74 18.93 19.76
N ILE A 205 0.44 17.80 20.44
CA ILE A 205 -0.81 17.49 21.11
C ILE A 205 -0.57 17.11 22.56
#